data_d52d92295645412bdcb9ee929e17f701
#
_entry.id   d52d92295645412bdcb9ee929e17f701
#
_cell.length_a   1.000
_cell.length_b   1.000
_cell.length_c   1.000
_cell.angle_alpha   90.00
_cell.angle_beta   90.00
_cell.angle_gamma   90.00
#
_symmetry.space_group_name_H-M   'P 1'
#
loop_
_entity.id
_entity.type
_entity.pdbx_description
1 polymer ?
#
loop_
_entity_poly.entity_id
_entity_poly.type
_entity_poly.pdbx_seq_one_letter_code
_entity_poly.pdbx_strand_id
1 'polypeptide(L)'
;GYEKRKEAIDKRISSIIERSQFIFGEELEELESELSKWTGAKYAVGVSSGHVGLVLSLLALGFKAGENHSNKEVIVPAMTFFSTAEAPSFLGMKVVVCDIDEYFNIDVKKLESLINKNTVAIIPVNLFGQCANYDIILDIAKKNNIFVIEDACQSFGASYKNIKSCS
;
A
#
# COMPACT_ATOMS: atom_id res chain seq x y z
N GLY A 1 16.96 12.70 14.61
CA GLY A 1 17.76 12.63 13.41
C GLY A 1 18.97 11.70 13.57
N TYR A 2 19.78 11.57 12.53
CA TYR A 2 20.96 10.69 12.45
C TYR A 2 21.91 10.85 13.64
N GLU A 3 22.28 12.06 14.01
CA GLU A 3 23.23 12.35 15.12
C GLU A 3 22.88 11.63 16.43
N LYS A 4 21.57 11.57 16.77
CA LYS A 4 21.13 10.89 18.01
C LYS A 4 21.23 9.37 17.95
N ARG A 5 21.36 8.80 16.76
CA ARG A 5 21.36 7.34 16.51
C ARG A 5 22.63 6.89 15.76
N LYS A 6 23.55 7.81 15.53
CA LYS A 6 24.75 7.60 14.70
C LYS A 6 25.50 6.33 15.08
N GLU A 7 25.87 6.17 16.34
CA GLU A 7 26.65 5.03 16.81
C GLU A 7 25.94 3.69 16.54
N ALA A 8 24.64 3.61 16.80
CA ALA A 8 23.86 2.40 16.56
C ALA A 8 23.72 2.10 15.05
N ILE A 9 23.54 3.13 14.21
CA ILE A 9 23.44 2.99 12.76
C ILE A 9 24.79 2.54 12.18
N ASP A 10 25.86 3.22 12.53
CA ASP A 10 27.20 2.93 12.01
C ASP A 10 27.65 1.51 12.41
N LYS A 11 27.35 1.09 13.64
CA LYS A 11 27.64 -0.27 14.10
C LYS A 11 26.89 -1.34 13.28
N ARG A 12 25.61 -1.12 12.96
CA ARG A 12 24.85 -2.06 12.13
C ARG A 12 25.36 -2.11 10.70
N ILE A 13 25.68 -0.95 10.09
CA ILE A 13 26.26 -0.89 8.76
C ILE A 13 27.61 -1.65 8.72
N SER A 14 28.50 -1.39 9.67
CA SER A 14 29.80 -2.09 9.76
C SER A 14 29.61 -3.61 9.88
N SER A 15 28.69 -4.06 10.73
CA SER A 15 28.40 -5.47 10.90
C SER A 15 27.91 -6.15 9.61
N ILE A 16 27.04 -5.48 8.82
CA ILE A 16 26.57 -6.00 7.54
C ILE A 16 27.75 -6.15 6.55
N ILE A 17 28.62 -5.14 6.50
CA ILE A 17 29.81 -5.15 5.63
C ILE A 17 30.76 -6.29 6.02
N GLU A 18 31.06 -6.45 7.31
CA GLU A 18 31.95 -7.49 7.82
C GLU A 18 31.43 -8.89 7.50
N ARG A 19 30.11 -9.13 7.60
CA ARG A 19 29.49 -10.39 7.26
C ARG A 19 29.28 -10.59 5.76
N SER A 20 29.41 -9.54 4.95
CA SER A 20 29.12 -9.54 3.51
C SER A 20 27.71 -10.02 3.17
N GLN A 21 26.75 -9.84 4.08
CA GLN A 21 25.37 -10.29 3.92
C GLN A 21 24.46 -9.12 3.53
N PHE A 22 24.48 -8.77 2.25
CA PHE A 22 23.78 -7.57 1.73
C PHE A 22 22.34 -7.82 1.29
N ILE A 23 21.92 -9.07 1.17
CA ILE A 23 20.60 -9.46 0.64
C ILE A 23 19.98 -10.47 1.61
N PHE A 24 18.72 -10.26 1.99
CA PHE A 24 17.96 -11.15 2.89
C PHE A 24 18.69 -11.43 4.22
N GLY A 25 19.26 -10.40 4.83
CA GLY A 25 19.95 -10.51 6.12
C GLY A 25 19.02 -10.43 7.32
N GLU A 26 19.60 -10.71 8.50
CA GLU A 26 18.91 -10.64 9.81
C GLU A 26 18.22 -9.29 10.04
N GLU A 27 18.79 -8.19 9.53
CA GLU A 27 18.24 -6.84 9.68
C GLU A 27 16.88 -6.69 8.96
N LEU A 28 16.69 -7.39 7.83
CA LEU A 28 15.41 -7.40 7.15
C LEU A 28 14.37 -8.18 7.96
N GLU A 29 14.72 -9.36 8.44
CA GLU A 29 13.84 -10.19 9.27
C GLU A 29 13.43 -9.46 10.57
N GLU A 30 14.39 -8.79 11.23
CA GLU A 30 14.12 -7.94 12.38
C GLU A 30 13.14 -6.81 12.04
N LEU A 31 13.37 -6.10 10.91
CA LEU A 31 12.50 -5.01 10.47
C LEU A 31 11.07 -5.50 10.21
N GLU A 32 10.92 -6.59 9.47
CA GLU A 32 9.61 -7.19 9.17
C GLU A 32 8.88 -7.60 10.46
N SER A 33 9.58 -8.23 11.40
CA SER A 33 9.05 -8.61 12.70
C SER A 33 8.61 -7.39 13.52
N GLU A 34 9.44 -6.35 13.60
CA GLU A 34 9.12 -5.14 14.35
C GLU A 34 7.97 -4.34 13.71
N LEU A 35 7.92 -4.26 12.38
CA LEU A 35 6.82 -3.61 11.67
C LEU A 35 5.50 -4.36 11.90
N SER A 36 5.49 -5.67 11.78
CA SER A 36 4.32 -6.51 12.06
C SER A 36 3.81 -6.28 13.50
N LYS A 37 4.68 -6.33 14.50
CA LYS A 37 4.32 -6.05 15.91
C LYS A 37 3.81 -4.63 16.10
N TRP A 38 4.45 -3.65 15.45
CA TRP A 38 4.11 -2.25 15.63
C TRP A 38 2.78 -1.89 14.97
N THR A 39 2.51 -2.37 13.75
CA THR A 39 1.26 -2.10 13.03
C THR A 39 0.09 -2.92 13.56
N GLY A 40 0.34 -4.14 14.02
CA GLY A 40 -0.66 -5.14 14.35
C GLY A 40 -1.01 -6.04 13.17
N ALA A 41 -0.40 -5.82 12.00
CA ALA A 41 -0.53 -6.71 10.85
C ALA A 41 0.08 -8.08 11.16
N LYS A 42 -0.50 -9.14 10.61
CA LYS A 42 -0.02 -10.51 10.84
C LYS A 42 1.38 -10.74 10.27
N TYR A 43 1.69 -10.10 9.16
CA TYR A 43 2.97 -10.21 8.46
C TYR A 43 3.40 -8.85 7.91
N ALA A 44 4.70 -8.66 7.79
CA ALA A 44 5.30 -7.58 7.01
C ALA A 44 6.31 -8.21 6.05
N VAL A 45 6.42 -7.68 4.85
CA VAL A 45 7.33 -8.17 3.82
C VAL A 45 8.09 -6.98 3.23
N GLY A 46 9.40 -6.99 3.34
CA GLY A 46 10.25 -5.99 2.75
C GLY A 46 10.30 -6.10 1.23
N VAL A 47 10.12 -4.97 0.56
CA VAL A 47 10.15 -4.87 -0.90
C VAL A 47 10.99 -3.69 -1.35
N SER A 48 11.39 -3.67 -2.61
CA SER A 48 12.32 -2.65 -3.12
C SER A 48 11.70 -1.25 -3.24
N SER A 49 10.39 -1.13 -3.33
CA SER A 49 9.68 0.16 -3.41
C SER A 49 8.18 -0.01 -3.14
N GLY A 50 7.48 1.10 -2.87
CA GLY A 50 6.02 1.12 -2.75
C GLY A 50 5.33 0.65 -4.04
N HIS A 51 5.85 1.02 -5.22
CA HIS A 51 5.34 0.52 -6.50
C HIS A 51 5.36 -1.02 -6.57
N VAL A 52 6.50 -1.62 -6.26
CA VAL A 52 6.63 -3.09 -6.21
C VAL A 52 5.68 -3.69 -5.16
N GLY A 53 5.52 -3.03 -4.02
CA GLY A 53 4.54 -3.44 -3.00
C GLY A 53 3.12 -3.50 -3.53
N LEU A 54 2.67 -2.49 -4.29
CA LEU A 54 1.33 -2.46 -4.90
C LEU A 54 1.18 -3.55 -5.97
N VAL A 55 2.19 -3.75 -6.83
CA VAL A 55 2.18 -4.83 -7.84
C VAL A 55 2.10 -6.20 -7.17
N LEU A 56 2.93 -6.45 -6.15
CA LEU A 56 2.92 -7.72 -5.41
C LEU A 56 1.61 -7.96 -4.66
N SER A 57 0.97 -6.90 -4.14
CA SER A 57 -0.35 -7.00 -3.52
C SER A 57 -1.41 -7.48 -4.53
N LEU A 58 -1.42 -6.92 -5.74
CA LEU A 58 -2.31 -7.36 -6.81
C LEU A 58 -2.03 -8.81 -7.24
N LEU A 59 -0.75 -9.19 -7.37
CA LEU A 59 -0.36 -10.58 -7.66
C LEU A 59 -0.81 -11.54 -6.56
N ALA A 60 -0.67 -11.17 -5.29
CA ALA A 60 -1.11 -11.97 -4.14
C ALA A 60 -2.63 -12.17 -4.10
N LEU A 61 -3.40 -11.22 -4.63
CA LEU A 61 -4.85 -11.33 -4.82
C LEU A 61 -5.24 -12.22 -6.02
N GLY A 62 -4.27 -12.78 -6.75
CA GLY A 62 -4.49 -13.73 -7.83
C GLY A 62 -4.45 -13.15 -9.24
N PHE A 63 -4.10 -11.87 -9.41
CA PHE A 63 -3.97 -11.23 -10.73
C PHE A 63 -2.58 -11.49 -11.30
N LYS A 64 -2.37 -12.65 -11.92
CA LYS A 64 -1.05 -13.13 -12.34
C LYS A 64 -0.47 -12.30 -13.51
N ALA A 65 0.84 -12.09 -13.48
CA ALA A 65 1.54 -11.47 -14.58
C ALA A 65 1.46 -12.34 -15.85
N GLY A 66 1.28 -11.71 -17.02
CA GLY A 66 1.15 -12.40 -18.30
C GLY A 66 -0.27 -12.89 -18.63
N GLU A 67 -1.21 -12.80 -17.69
CA GLU A 67 -2.63 -13.03 -17.98
C GLU A 67 -3.28 -11.77 -18.56
N ASN A 68 -4.40 -11.94 -19.28
CA ASN A 68 -5.15 -10.80 -19.81
C ASN A 68 -6.10 -10.23 -18.76
N HIS A 69 -5.76 -9.05 -18.25
CA HIS A 69 -6.57 -8.31 -17.27
C HIS A 69 -7.24 -7.06 -17.85
N SER A 70 -7.28 -6.88 -19.17
CA SER A 70 -7.80 -5.68 -19.83
C SER A 70 -9.29 -5.38 -19.53
N ASN A 71 -10.03 -6.35 -19.06
CA ASN A 71 -11.41 -6.22 -18.60
C ASN A 71 -11.54 -6.00 -17.07
N LYS A 72 -10.43 -5.94 -16.34
CA LYS A 72 -10.42 -5.67 -14.91
C LYS A 72 -10.17 -4.19 -14.66
N GLU A 73 -10.89 -3.62 -13.70
CA GLU A 73 -10.79 -2.21 -13.36
C GLU A 73 -10.35 -2.04 -11.90
N VAL A 74 -9.41 -1.11 -11.69
CA VAL A 74 -8.95 -0.72 -10.34
C VAL A 74 -9.23 0.77 -10.17
N ILE A 75 -9.92 1.13 -9.09
CA ILE A 75 -10.25 2.52 -8.77
C ILE A 75 -9.13 3.12 -7.92
N VAL A 76 -8.64 4.28 -8.32
CA VAL A 76 -7.59 5.05 -7.62
C VAL A 76 -8.02 6.51 -7.45
N PRO A 77 -7.51 7.26 -6.46
CA PRO A 77 -7.80 8.69 -6.35
C PRO A 77 -7.14 9.49 -7.46
N ALA A 78 -7.78 10.62 -7.86
CA ALA A 78 -7.28 11.54 -8.88
C ALA A 78 -5.97 12.24 -8.47
N MET A 79 -5.73 12.37 -7.17
CA MET A 79 -4.51 12.95 -6.61
C MET A 79 -3.75 11.90 -5.82
N THR A 80 -2.64 11.45 -6.38
CA THR A 80 -1.73 10.49 -5.76
C THR A 80 -0.38 10.51 -6.48
N PHE A 81 0.60 9.80 -5.93
CA PHE A 81 1.82 9.49 -6.66
C PHE A 81 1.52 8.52 -7.80
N PHE A 82 2.19 8.69 -8.93
CA PHE A 82 1.93 7.94 -10.17
C PHE A 82 1.90 6.42 -9.99
N SER A 83 2.72 5.88 -9.09
CA SER A 83 2.81 4.43 -8.83
C SER A 83 1.47 3.78 -8.45
N THR A 84 0.56 4.52 -7.82
CA THR A 84 -0.76 3.99 -7.46
C THR A 84 -1.59 3.61 -8.69
N ALA A 85 -1.48 4.37 -9.78
CA ALA A 85 -2.13 4.10 -11.06
C ALA A 85 -1.27 3.18 -11.95
N GLU A 86 0.05 3.29 -11.87
CA GLU A 86 0.98 2.51 -12.67
C GLU A 86 0.95 1.02 -12.30
N ALA A 87 0.86 0.67 -11.03
CA ALA A 87 0.89 -0.73 -10.58
C ALA A 87 -0.22 -1.60 -11.21
N PRO A 88 -1.51 -1.22 -11.19
CA PRO A 88 -2.53 -1.98 -11.93
C PRO A 88 -2.33 -1.92 -13.45
N SER A 89 -1.88 -0.78 -14.00
CA SER A 89 -1.59 -0.67 -15.44
C SER A 89 -0.46 -1.59 -15.88
N PHE A 90 0.56 -1.80 -15.04
CA PHE A 90 1.66 -2.73 -15.28
C PHE A 90 1.16 -4.17 -15.46
N LEU A 91 0.08 -4.55 -14.79
CA LEU A 91 -0.57 -5.84 -14.93
C LEU A 91 -1.65 -5.86 -16.05
N GLY A 92 -1.73 -4.81 -16.86
CA GLY A 92 -2.69 -4.71 -17.97
C GLY A 92 -4.13 -4.43 -17.55
N MET A 93 -4.34 -3.97 -16.31
CA MET A 93 -5.66 -3.57 -15.81
C MET A 93 -6.00 -2.15 -16.23
N LYS A 94 -7.28 -1.84 -16.29
CA LYS A 94 -7.78 -0.51 -16.53
C LYS A 94 -7.88 0.29 -15.24
N VAL A 95 -7.29 1.47 -15.22
CA VAL A 95 -7.38 2.41 -14.11
C VAL A 95 -8.62 3.27 -14.25
N VAL A 96 -9.43 3.32 -13.21
CA VAL A 96 -10.58 4.22 -13.09
C VAL A 96 -10.25 5.26 -12.03
N VAL A 97 -10.27 6.53 -12.43
CA VAL A 97 -9.90 7.63 -11.53
C VAL A 97 -11.15 8.12 -10.81
N CYS A 98 -11.11 8.11 -9.48
CA CYS A 98 -12.10 8.72 -8.60
C CYS A 98 -11.63 10.10 -8.17
N ASP A 99 -12.52 11.07 -8.14
CA ASP A 99 -12.21 12.40 -7.63
C ASP A 99 -11.84 12.36 -6.14
N ILE A 100 -11.29 13.43 -5.62
CA ILE A 100 -10.86 13.56 -4.23
C ILE A 100 -11.82 14.45 -3.44
N ASP A 101 -11.86 14.24 -2.13
CA ASP A 101 -12.56 15.08 -1.18
C ASP A 101 -11.73 16.32 -0.77
N GLU A 102 -12.26 17.13 0.14
CA GLU A 102 -11.60 18.32 0.69
C GLU A 102 -10.32 18.03 1.49
N TYR A 103 -10.07 16.77 1.84
CA TYR A 103 -8.88 16.29 2.55
C TYR A 103 -7.86 15.61 1.63
N PHE A 104 -8.05 15.69 0.32
CA PHE A 104 -7.23 15.07 -0.71
C PHE A 104 -7.26 13.53 -0.73
N ASN A 105 -8.20 12.92 -0.03
CA ASN A 105 -8.44 11.48 -0.07
C ASN A 105 -9.50 11.14 -1.14
N ILE A 106 -9.61 9.87 -1.49
CA ILE A 106 -10.64 9.40 -2.42
C ILE A 106 -12.04 9.82 -1.94
N ASP A 107 -12.83 10.47 -2.80
CA ASP A 107 -14.18 10.93 -2.47
C ASP A 107 -15.15 9.75 -2.40
N VAL A 108 -15.44 9.31 -1.18
CA VAL A 108 -16.34 8.17 -0.92
C VAL A 108 -17.77 8.40 -1.42
N LYS A 109 -18.21 9.65 -1.62
CA LYS A 109 -19.54 9.99 -2.16
C LYS A 109 -19.63 9.68 -3.65
N LYS A 110 -18.50 9.73 -4.37
CA LYS A 110 -18.39 9.45 -5.80
C LYS A 110 -17.98 8.02 -6.08
N LEU A 111 -17.32 7.37 -5.14
CA LEU A 111 -16.71 6.05 -5.28
C LEU A 111 -17.72 4.97 -5.73
N GLU A 112 -18.89 4.89 -5.08
CA GLU A 112 -19.88 3.85 -5.35
C GLU A 112 -20.42 3.93 -6.78
N SER A 113 -20.54 5.13 -7.35
CA SER A 113 -21.02 5.32 -8.74
C SER A 113 -20.03 4.86 -9.81
N LEU A 114 -18.76 4.66 -9.47
CA LEU A 114 -17.71 4.20 -10.40
C LEU A 114 -17.60 2.67 -10.44
N ILE A 115 -18.21 1.99 -9.47
CA ILE A 115 -18.14 0.54 -9.37
C ILE A 115 -19.05 -0.13 -10.38
N ASN A 116 -18.51 -1.12 -11.07
CA ASN A 116 -19.23 -1.94 -12.01
C ASN A 116 -18.74 -3.40 -11.97
N LYS A 117 -19.31 -4.28 -12.78
CA LYS A 117 -18.97 -5.72 -12.81
C LYS A 117 -17.48 -6.03 -13.12
N ASN A 118 -16.74 -5.08 -13.63
CA ASN A 118 -15.32 -5.23 -13.98
C ASN A 118 -14.41 -4.73 -12.85
N THR A 119 -14.93 -3.95 -11.90
CA THR A 119 -14.18 -3.41 -10.78
C THR A 119 -13.73 -4.56 -9.87
N VAL A 120 -12.43 -4.68 -9.63
CA VAL A 120 -11.84 -5.74 -8.81
C VAL A 120 -11.15 -5.22 -7.56
N ALA A 121 -10.69 -3.99 -7.56
CA ALA A 121 -10.02 -3.39 -6.40
C ALA A 121 -10.21 -1.88 -6.33
N ILE A 122 -10.04 -1.35 -5.13
CA ILE A 122 -9.87 0.07 -4.84
C ILE A 122 -8.50 0.21 -4.16
N ILE A 123 -7.72 1.22 -4.57
CA ILE A 123 -6.45 1.58 -3.92
C ILE A 123 -6.60 2.98 -3.34
N PRO A 124 -7.17 3.13 -2.12
CA PRO A 124 -7.17 4.41 -1.42
C PRO A 124 -5.74 4.77 -0.99
N VAL A 125 -5.42 6.05 -1.01
CA VAL A 125 -4.11 6.57 -0.63
C VAL A 125 -4.27 7.47 0.59
N ASN A 126 -3.47 7.22 1.62
CA ASN A 126 -3.41 8.07 2.82
C ASN A 126 -2.45 9.25 2.59
N LEU A 127 -2.85 10.16 1.70
CA LEU A 127 -2.01 11.26 1.27
C LEU A 127 -1.72 12.22 2.44
N PHE A 128 -0.49 12.73 2.52
CA PHE A 128 -0.02 13.65 3.57
C PHE A 128 -0.19 13.14 5.01
N GLY A 129 -0.31 11.83 5.20
CA GLY A 129 -0.51 11.23 6.53
C GLY A 129 -1.96 11.20 7.01
N GLN A 130 -2.91 11.62 6.18
CA GLN A 130 -4.33 11.59 6.47
C GLN A 130 -4.95 10.29 5.97
N CYS A 131 -5.42 9.44 6.88
CA CYS A 131 -6.12 8.21 6.50
C CYS A 131 -7.42 8.50 5.75
N ALA A 132 -7.69 7.72 4.71
CA ALA A 132 -8.96 7.76 4.00
C ALA A 132 -10.12 7.27 4.87
N ASN A 133 -11.36 7.48 4.44
CA ASN A 133 -12.55 7.03 5.19
C ASN A 133 -12.78 5.53 5.00
N TYR A 134 -11.98 4.72 5.71
CA TYR A 134 -11.98 3.26 5.56
C TYR A 134 -13.30 2.59 5.92
N ASP A 135 -14.09 3.11 6.85
CA ASP A 135 -15.39 2.52 7.18
C ASP A 135 -16.28 2.45 5.93
N ILE A 136 -16.39 3.59 5.23
CA ILE A 136 -17.23 3.66 4.02
C ILE A 136 -16.60 2.86 2.88
N ILE A 137 -15.29 2.97 2.68
CA ILE A 137 -14.58 2.23 1.61
C ILE A 137 -14.73 0.73 1.79
N LEU A 138 -14.52 0.22 3.01
CA LEU A 138 -14.64 -1.21 3.30
C LEU A 138 -16.07 -1.72 3.19
N ASP A 139 -17.06 -0.92 3.61
CA ASP A 139 -18.48 -1.26 3.43
C ASP A 139 -18.85 -1.35 1.95
N ILE A 140 -18.43 -0.39 1.13
CA ILE A 140 -18.64 -0.40 -0.32
C ILE A 140 -17.94 -1.62 -0.94
N ALA A 141 -16.68 -1.86 -0.58
CA ALA A 141 -15.91 -2.99 -1.11
C ALA A 141 -16.55 -4.33 -0.77
N LYS A 142 -17.00 -4.50 0.47
CA LYS A 142 -17.67 -5.71 0.94
C LYS A 142 -18.99 -5.97 0.21
N LYS A 143 -19.83 -4.94 0.02
CA LYS A 143 -21.10 -5.05 -0.73
C LYS A 143 -20.89 -5.51 -2.17
N ASN A 144 -19.80 -5.10 -2.78
CA ASN A 144 -19.49 -5.36 -4.19
C ASN A 144 -18.50 -6.52 -4.40
N ASN A 145 -18.03 -7.16 -3.33
CA ASN A 145 -17.04 -8.24 -3.35
C ASN A 145 -15.76 -7.85 -4.11
N ILE A 146 -15.22 -6.67 -3.81
CA ILE A 146 -13.99 -6.13 -4.38
C ILE A 146 -12.91 -5.96 -3.30
N PHE A 147 -11.65 -5.97 -3.70
CA PHE A 147 -10.53 -5.84 -2.79
C PHE A 147 -10.22 -4.37 -2.45
N VAL A 148 -9.63 -4.14 -1.28
CA VAL A 148 -9.06 -2.85 -0.88
C VAL A 148 -7.57 -3.06 -0.62
N ILE A 149 -6.72 -2.24 -1.25
CA ILE A 149 -5.28 -2.21 -1.03
C ILE A 149 -4.94 -0.81 -0.50
N GLU A 150 -4.54 -0.70 0.76
CA GLU A 150 -4.13 0.57 1.35
C GLU A 150 -2.77 1.00 0.79
N ASP A 151 -2.69 2.15 0.13
CA ASP A 151 -1.43 2.82 -0.17
C ASP A 151 -1.09 3.79 0.97
N ALA A 152 -0.24 3.32 1.87
CA ALA A 152 0.16 4.02 3.08
C ALA A 152 1.57 4.64 3.01
N CYS A 153 2.11 4.85 1.81
CA CYS A 153 3.47 5.35 1.61
C CYS A 153 3.77 6.68 2.31
N GLN A 154 2.74 7.46 2.66
CA GLN A 154 2.88 8.74 3.35
C GLN A 154 2.27 8.76 4.76
N SER A 155 1.77 7.64 5.27
CA SER A 155 0.97 7.62 6.51
C SER A 155 1.51 6.68 7.60
N PHE A 156 2.75 6.25 7.49
CA PHE A 156 3.36 5.45 8.56
C PHE A 156 3.34 6.23 9.90
N GLY A 157 2.70 5.65 10.92
CA GLY A 157 2.48 6.31 12.20
C GLY A 157 1.09 6.95 12.37
N ALA A 158 0.34 7.13 11.29
CA ALA A 158 -1.05 7.57 11.38
C ALA A 158 -1.95 6.43 11.89
N SER A 159 -3.16 6.81 12.31
CA SER A 159 -4.18 5.86 12.73
C SER A 159 -5.57 6.33 12.33
N TYR A 160 -6.43 5.38 11.99
CA TYR A 160 -7.85 5.59 11.75
C TYR A 160 -8.64 4.84 12.82
N LYS A 161 -9.38 5.57 13.68
CA LYS A 161 -10.18 4.99 14.79
C LYS A 161 -9.40 3.97 15.64
N ASN A 162 -8.18 4.33 16.03
CA ASN A 162 -7.25 3.51 16.81
C ASN A 162 -6.64 2.29 16.08
N ILE A 163 -6.94 2.10 14.81
CA ILE A 163 -6.26 1.12 13.94
C ILE A 163 -5.13 1.83 13.24
N LYS A 164 -3.92 1.30 13.32
CA LYS A 164 -2.77 1.92 12.68
C LYS A 164 -2.87 1.79 11.15
N SER A 165 -2.40 2.82 10.44
CA SER A 165 -2.12 2.69 9.02
C SER A 165 -1.10 1.58 8.79
N CYS A 166 -1.21 0.84 7.72
CA CYS A 166 -0.43 -0.35 7.39
C CYS A 166 -0.76 -1.60 8.24
N SER A 167 -1.94 -1.70 8.86
CA SER A 167 -2.34 -2.86 9.66
C SER A 167 -3.22 -3.86 8.90
#